data_1cc01e09953fae29f6742e8f1619791b
#
_entry.id   1cc01e09953fae29f6742e8f1619791b
#
_cell.length_a   1.000
_cell.length_b   1.000
_cell.length_c   1.000
_cell.angle_alpha   90.00
_cell.angle_beta   90.00
_cell.angle_gamma   90.00
#
_symmetry.space_group_name_H-M   'P 1'
#
loop_
_entity.id
_entity.type
_entity.pdbx_description
1 polymer ?
#
loop_
_entity_poly.entity_id
_entity_poly.type
_entity_poly.pdbx_seq_one_letter_code
_entity_poly.pdbx_strand_id
1 'polypeptide(L)'
;MQTGWKSINGKKYYFRKAGDTGIKGSALTGMVNIKGKLYYFDLHGVMRKGFITIGNKTYYFSASGAAISGWITYGTYCYYFDPVTKVCAKNTVVDGYKVDAGGRSKTRYAVRRLVYQLTNNTMSNNRKIEVLFDYVTTNSWDYKRTYEHMAPNWVWYKGWTDDFAYDLISTGHGNCYRYSSVFGYLVKEACGY
;
A
#
# COMPACT_ATOMS: atom_id res chain seq x y z
N MET A 1 2.99 34.00 -24.43
CA MET A 1 3.06 32.51 -24.50
C MET A 1 2.98 31.98 -23.08
N GLN A 2 2.08 31.03 -22.78
CA GLN A 2 1.89 30.49 -21.44
C GLN A 2 3.01 29.50 -21.09
N THR A 3 3.47 29.50 -19.82
CA THR A 3 4.50 28.56 -19.33
C THR A 3 4.20 28.13 -17.89
N GLY A 4 4.74 26.96 -17.48
CA GLY A 4 4.50 26.41 -16.15
C GLY A 4 3.10 25.84 -15.97
N TRP A 5 2.67 25.69 -14.73
CA TRP A 5 1.36 25.16 -14.38
C TRP A 5 0.23 26.07 -14.82
N LYS A 6 -0.78 25.50 -15.48
CA LYS A 6 -2.02 26.19 -15.88
C LYS A 6 -3.22 25.29 -15.67
N SER A 7 -4.35 25.90 -15.31
CA SER A 7 -5.67 25.24 -15.30
C SER A 7 -6.49 25.83 -16.43
N ILE A 8 -7.01 24.98 -17.31
CA ILE A 8 -7.84 25.35 -18.45
C ILE A 8 -9.06 24.43 -18.41
N ASN A 9 -10.25 24.99 -18.30
CA ASN A 9 -11.51 24.24 -18.23
C ASN A 9 -11.47 23.09 -17.19
N GLY A 10 -10.97 23.37 -15.98
CA GLY A 10 -10.87 22.40 -14.87
C GLY A 10 -9.77 21.36 -15.02
N LYS A 11 -9.06 21.31 -16.14
CA LYS A 11 -7.94 20.39 -16.41
C LYS A 11 -6.61 21.09 -16.13
N LYS A 12 -5.64 20.36 -15.54
CA LYS A 12 -4.30 20.88 -15.26
C LYS A 12 -3.33 20.47 -16.35
N TYR A 13 -2.48 21.43 -16.75
CA TYR A 13 -1.42 21.29 -17.75
C TYR A 13 -0.12 21.86 -17.19
N TYR A 14 1.00 21.45 -17.76
CA TYR A 14 2.27 22.10 -17.57
C TYR A 14 2.90 22.43 -18.92
N PHE A 15 3.13 23.72 -19.13
CA PHE A 15 3.72 24.24 -20.38
C PHE A 15 5.20 24.47 -20.21
N ARG A 16 6.01 24.06 -21.20
CA ARG A 16 7.48 24.21 -21.21
C ARG A 16 7.88 25.64 -21.00
N LYS A 17 8.89 25.83 -20.15
CA LYS A 17 9.51 27.11 -19.91
C LYS A 17 10.64 27.36 -20.91
N ALA A 18 11.19 28.58 -20.90
CA ALA A 18 12.47 28.84 -21.57
C ALA A 18 13.55 27.98 -20.93
N GLY A 19 14.35 27.30 -21.75
CA GLY A 19 15.40 26.39 -21.30
C GLY A 19 14.99 24.91 -21.13
N ASP A 20 13.67 24.60 -21.13
CA ASP A 20 13.21 23.21 -21.18
C ASP A 20 13.47 22.63 -22.59
N THR A 21 13.75 21.32 -22.68
CA THR A 21 13.88 20.62 -23.97
C THR A 21 12.56 20.67 -24.72
N GLY A 22 12.56 21.13 -25.98
CA GLY A 22 11.42 21.23 -26.86
C GLY A 22 10.88 22.66 -27.03
N ILE A 23 9.71 22.80 -27.67
CA ILE A 23 9.13 24.11 -28.04
C ILE A 23 8.58 24.80 -26.79
N LYS A 24 9.10 26.00 -26.46
CA LYS A 24 8.59 26.83 -25.37
C LYS A 24 7.07 27.03 -25.52
N GLY A 25 6.34 26.87 -24.40
CA GLY A 25 4.89 27.01 -24.36
C GLY A 25 4.10 25.83 -24.94
N SER A 26 4.76 24.73 -25.34
CA SER A 26 4.06 23.45 -25.63
C SER A 26 3.70 22.74 -24.33
N ALA A 27 2.56 22.04 -24.30
CA ALA A 27 2.17 21.23 -23.17
C ALA A 27 3.09 20.00 -23.02
N LEU A 28 3.42 19.63 -21.80
CA LEU A 28 4.13 18.38 -21.51
C LEU A 28 3.19 17.18 -21.65
N THR A 29 3.71 16.06 -22.13
CA THR A 29 3.05 14.76 -22.23
C THR A 29 3.93 13.66 -21.65
N GLY A 30 3.33 12.53 -21.26
CA GLY A 30 4.06 11.39 -20.69
C GLY A 30 4.46 11.61 -19.23
N MET A 31 5.46 10.85 -18.80
CA MET A 31 6.04 10.91 -17.45
C MET A 31 7.04 12.06 -17.36
N VAL A 32 6.83 12.97 -16.42
CA VAL A 32 7.68 14.19 -16.28
C VAL A 32 8.02 14.44 -14.82
N ASN A 33 9.29 14.69 -14.55
CA ASN A 33 9.73 15.18 -13.23
C ASN A 33 9.69 16.71 -13.23
N ILE A 34 8.92 17.27 -12.30
CA ILE A 34 8.80 18.71 -12.09
C ILE A 34 9.16 18.99 -10.64
N LYS A 35 10.30 19.63 -10.43
CA LYS A 35 10.83 19.98 -9.09
C LYS A 35 10.90 18.77 -8.13
N GLY A 36 11.45 17.64 -8.59
CA GLY A 36 11.61 16.43 -7.80
C GLY A 36 10.35 15.57 -7.64
N LYS A 37 9.22 15.98 -8.19
CA LYS A 37 7.98 15.23 -8.16
C LYS A 37 7.64 14.70 -9.55
N LEU A 38 7.28 13.42 -9.63
CA LEU A 38 6.91 12.75 -10.86
C LEU A 38 5.42 12.95 -11.15
N TYR A 39 5.08 13.37 -12.38
CA TYR A 39 3.71 13.57 -12.87
C TYR A 39 3.51 12.79 -14.16
N TYR A 40 2.26 12.52 -14.48
CA TYR A 40 1.89 11.97 -15.78
C TYR A 40 0.86 12.86 -16.48
N PHE A 41 1.15 13.17 -17.73
CA PHE A 41 0.27 13.92 -18.62
C PHE A 41 -0.12 13.01 -19.80
N ASP A 42 -1.40 12.95 -20.13
CA ASP A 42 -1.86 12.18 -21.29
C ASP A 42 -1.39 12.80 -22.63
N LEU A 43 -1.77 12.19 -23.72
CA LEU A 43 -1.41 12.66 -25.08
C LEU A 43 -1.92 14.06 -25.40
N HIS A 44 -2.97 14.53 -24.69
CA HIS A 44 -3.50 15.88 -24.80
C HIS A 44 -2.86 16.86 -23.82
N GLY A 45 -1.84 16.44 -23.09
CA GLY A 45 -1.15 17.25 -22.06
C GLY A 45 -1.94 17.43 -20.77
N VAL A 46 -3.02 16.68 -20.55
CA VAL A 46 -3.82 16.77 -19.32
C VAL A 46 -3.17 15.96 -18.20
N MET A 47 -2.92 16.59 -17.06
CA MET A 47 -2.39 15.91 -15.86
C MET A 47 -3.37 14.85 -15.37
N ARG A 48 -2.91 13.63 -15.23
CA ARG A 48 -3.71 12.49 -14.77
C ARG A 48 -3.49 12.21 -13.28
N LYS A 49 -4.49 11.57 -12.66
CA LYS A 49 -4.53 11.22 -11.23
C LYS A 49 -5.03 9.78 -11.07
N GLY A 50 -4.82 9.19 -9.88
CA GLY A 50 -5.24 7.84 -9.58
C GLY A 50 -4.27 6.79 -10.13
N PHE A 51 -4.75 5.56 -10.29
CA PHE A 51 -3.99 4.47 -10.87
C PHE A 51 -3.79 4.66 -12.38
N ILE A 52 -2.55 4.61 -12.81
CA ILE A 52 -2.15 4.72 -14.23
C ILE A 52 -1.17 3.60 -14.52
N THR A 53 -1.47 2.80 -15.54
CA THR A 53 -0.57 1.76 -16.05
C THR A 53 0.07 2.23 -17.34
N ILE A 54 1.40 2.19 -17.39
CA ILE A 54 2.23 2.58 -18.54
C ILE A 54 3.11 1.39 -18.87
N GLY A 55 2.86 0.73 -20.00
CA GLY A 55 3.43 -0.58 -20.29
C GLY A 55 3.01 -1.61 -19.23
N ASN A 56 3.97 -2.25 -18.58
CA ASN A 56 3.74 -3.20 -17.48
C ASN A 56 3.87 -2.59 -16.07
N LYS A 57 4.10 -1.27 -15.97
CA LYS A 57 4.32 -0.56 -14.71
C LYS A 57 3.07 0.20 -14.29
N THR A 58 2.62 -0.03 -13.07
CA THR A 58 1.47 0.67 -12.47
C THR A 58 1.97 1.71 -11.46
N TYR A 59 1.43 2.92 -11.54
CA TYR A 59 1.71 4.06 -10.67
C TYR A 59 0.42 4.54 -10.01
N TYR A 60 0.55 5.28 -8.92
CA TYR A 60 -0.58 6.01 -8.35
C TYR A 60 -0.23 7.48 -8.19
N PHE A 61 -1.04 8.35 -8.79
CA PHE A 61 -0.90 9.80 -8.71
C PHE A 61 -1.92 10.37 -7.74
N SER A 62 -1.45 11.11 -6.74
CA SER A 62 -2.27 11.73 -5.70
C SER A 62 -3.29 12.73 -6.26
N ALA A 63 -4.12 13.29 -5.40
CA ALA A 63 -5.03 14.38 -5.76
C ALA A 63 -4.29 15.62 -6.30
N SER A 64 -3.04 15.86 -5.88
CA SER A 64 -2.17 16.91 -6.42
C SER A 64 -1.59 16.57 -7.80
N GLY A 65 -1.68 15.30 -8.24
CA GLY A 65 -1.12 14.78 -9.48
C GLY A 65 0.30 14.25 -9.36
N ALA A 66 0.94 14.37 -8.20
CA ALA A 66 2.27 13.81 -7.97
C ALA A 66 2.18 12.30 -7.70
N ALA A 67 3.10 11.52 -8.29
CA ALA A 67 3.26 10.11 -7.99
C ALA A 67 3.62 9.93 -6.51
N ILE A 68 2.99 8.96 -5.88
CA ILE A 68 3.25 8.61 -4.48
C ILE A 68 4.14 7.38 -4.36
N SER A 69 4.69 7.16 -3.17
CA SER A 69 5.49 5.99 -2.80
C SER A 69 5.10 5.50 -1.41
N GLY A 70 5.57 4.29 -1.07
CA GLY A 70 5.19 3.63 0.17
C GLY A 70 3.82 2.99 0.08
N TRP A 71 3.28 2.65 1.23
CA TRP A 71 1.98 2.01 1.34
C TRP A 71 0.82 3.02 1.24
N ILE A 72 -0.19 2.67 0.45
CA ILE A 72 -1.47 3.38 0.43
C ILE A 72 -2.61 2.39 0.66
N THR A 73 -3.73 2.89 1.16
CA THR A 73 -5.00 2.16 1.21
C THR A 73 -5.90 2.69 0.10
N TYR A 74 -6.44 1.79 -0.72
CA TYR A 74 -7.42 2.13 -1.75
C TYR A 74 -8.49 1.02 -1.84
N GLY A 75 -9.74 1.39 -1.62
CA GLY A 75 -10.83 0.42 -1.43
C GLY A 75 -10.55 -0.48 -0.22
N THR A 76 -10.64 -1.79 -0.42
CA THR A 76 -10.42 -2.83 0.59
C THR A 76 -9.04 -3.48 0.51
N TYR A 77 -8.04 -2.78 -0.04
CA TYR A 77 -6.68 -3.28 -0.22
C TYR A 77 -5.65 -2.22 0.14
N CYS A 78 -4.45 -2.69 0.53
CA CYS A 78 -3.26 -1.86 0.55
C CYS A 78 -2.40 -2.15 -0.68
N TYR A 79 -1.70 -1.12 -1.17
CA TYR A 79 -0.77 -1.18 -2.30
C TYR A 79 0.55 -0.57 -1.89
N TYR A 80 1.65 -1.11 -2.37
CA TYR A 80 2.97 -0.53 -2.13
C TYR A 80 3.59 -0.01 -3.41
N PHE A 81 4.10 1.21 -3.36
CA PHE A 81 4.81 1.85 -4.46
C PHE A 81 6.27 2.09 -4.06
N ASP A 82 7.19 1.59 -4.86
CA ASP A 82 8.63 1.68 -4.60
C ASP A 82 9.07 3.14 -4.41
N PRO A 83 9.90 3.45 -3.40
CA PRO A 83 10.28 4.83 -3.08
C PRO A 83 11.07 5.53 -4.18
N VAL A 84 11.81 4.79 -5.00
CA VAL A 84 12.66 5.33 -6.06
C VAL A 84 11.90 5.40 -7.38
N THR A 85 11.41 4.24 -7.84
CA THR A 85 10.78 4.09 -9.16
C THR A 85 9.33 4.53 -9.21
N LYS A 86 8.64 4.62 -8.04
CA LYS A 86 7.21 4.88 -7.89
C LYS A 86 6.32 3.79 -8.52
N VAL A 87 6.89 2.64 -8.87
CA VAL A 87 6.16 1.52 -9.46
C VAL A 87 5.49 0.68 -8.37
N CYS A 88 4.27 0.25 -8.63
CA CYS A 88 3.52 -0.65 -7.76
C CYS A 88 4.23 -2.01 -7.66
N ALA A 89 4.51 -2.47 -6.46
CA ALA A 89 5.00 -3.82 -6.20
C ALA A 89 3.93 -4.85 -6.57
N LYS A 90 4.35 -5.98 -7.18
CA LYS A 90 3.47 -7.09 -7.57
C LYS A 90 4.17 -8.43 -7.36
N ASN A 91 3.42 -9.47 -7.01
CA ASN A 91 3.93 -10.84 -6.81
C ASN A 91 5.16 -10.88 -5.89
N THR A 92 5.12 -10.18 -4.76
CA THR A 92 6.26 -10.06 -3.85
C THR A 92 5.82 -9.92 -2.40
N VAL A 93 6.79 -9.87 -1.50
CA VAL A 93 6.58 -9.57 -0.08
C VAL A 93 7.28 -8.26 0.24
N VAL A 94 6.54 -7.31 0.79
CA VAL A 94 7.02 -6.00 1.24
C VAL A 94 6.68 -5.82 2.72
N ASP A 95 7.67 -5.51 3.54
CA ASP A 95 7.51 -5.37 5.00
C ASP A 95 6.82 -6.57 5.67
N GLY A 96 7.04 -7.78 5.13
CA GLY A 96 6.39 -9.01 5.58
C GLY A 96 5.02 -9.28 4.96
N TYR A 97 4.35 -8.30 4.39
CA TYR A 97 3.04 -8.46 3.75
C TYR A 97 3.15 -8.96 2.32
N LYS A 98 2.36 -9.98 1.98
CA LYS A 98 2.21 -10.43 0.59
C LYS A 98 1.49 -9.40 -0.25
N VAL A 99 1.99 -9.24 -1.47
CA VAL A 99 1.40 -8.38 -2.51
C VAL A 99 1.14 -9.28 -3.72
N ASP A 100 -0.11 -9.36 -4.16
CA ASP A 100 -0.54 -10.22 -5.26
C ASP A 100 -0.14 -9.70 -6.66
N ALA A 101 -0.55 -10.40 -7.71
CA ALA A 101 -0.32 -10.01 -9.11
C ALA A 101 -0.96 -8.65 -9.48
N GLY A 102 -2.03 -8.27 -8.79
CA GLY A 102 -2.70 -6.97 -8.94
C GLY A 102 -2.06 -5.85 -8.12
N GLY A 103 -1.02 -6.16 -7.32
CA GLY A 103 -0.38 -5.21 -6.42
C GLY A 103 -1.11 -5.01 -5.09
N ARG A 104 -2.02 -5.93 -4.71
CA ARG A 104 -2.91 -5.80 -3.54
C ARG A 104 -2.40 -6.61 -2.36
N SER A 105 -2.42 -6.03 -1.16
CA SER A 105 -2.24 -6.74 0.10
C SER A 105 -3.56 -6.69 0.90
N LYS A 106 -4.18 -7.86 1.06
CA LYS A 106 -5.40 -8.05 1.84
C LYS A 106 -5.10 -8.02 3.33
N THR A 107 -4.04 -8.71 3.74
CA THR A 107 -3.63 -8.84 5.14
C THR A 107 -3.32 -7.48 5.72
N ARG A 108 -2.52 -6.66 5.04
CA ARG A 108 -2.23 -5.32 5.53
C ARG A 108 -3.49 -4.47 5.70
N TYR A 109 -4.44 -4.56 4.79
CA TYR A 109 -5.71 -3.87 4.92
C TYR A 109 -6.49 -4.33 6.17
N ALA A 110 -6.60 -5.67 6.37
CA ALA A 110 -7.30 -6.24 7.51
C ALA A 110 -6.64 -5.85 8.85
N VAL A 111 -5.32 -5.96 8.93
CA VAL A 111 -4.53 -5.55 10.11
C VAL A 111 -4.71 -4.06 10.41
N ARG A 112 -4.58 -3.18 9.41
CA ARG A 112 -4.78 -1.73 9.60
C ARG A 112 -6.17 -1.40 10.11
N ARG A 113 -7.18 -2.06 9.57
CA ARG A 113 -8.56 -1.88 10.02
C ARG A 113 -8.72 -2.22 11.51
N LEU A 114 -8.16 -3.35 11.96
CA LEU A 114 -8.19 -3.76 13.36
C LEU A 114 -7.43 -2.77 14.25
N VAL A 115 -6.22 -2.37 13.86
CA VAL A 115 -5.45 -1.38 14.60
C VAL A 115 -6.22 -0.07 14.74
N TYR A 116 -6.85 0.41 13.68
CA TYR A 116 -7.66 1.63 13.72
C TYR A 116 -8.90 1.50 14.64
N GLN A 117 -9.50 0.31 14.70
CA GLN A 117 -10.65 0.05 15.59
C GLN A 117 -10.26 -0.09 17.06
N LEU A 118 -9.09 -0.65 17.35
CA LEU A 118 -8.67 -1.04 18.70
C LEU A 118 -7.78 0.01 19.36
N THR A 119 -7.12 0.88 18.60
CA THR A 119 -6.14 1.84 19.11
C THR A 119 -6.38 3.25 18.58
N ASN A 120 -5.74 4.22 19.23
CA ASN A 120 -5.77 5.61 18.77
C ASN A 120 -4.40 6.29 18.99
N ASN A 121 -4.27 7.52 18.47
CA ASN A 121 -3.02 8.27 18.51
C ASN A 121 -2.63 8.81 19.90
N THR A 122 -3.53 8.78 20.88
CA THR A 122 -3.24 9.22 22.25
C THR A 122 -2.68 8.11 23.12
N MET A 123 -2.79 6.84 22.69
CA MET A 123 -2.24 5.69 23.39
C MET A 123 -0.72 5.63 23.23
N SER A 124 -0.01 5.36 24.35
CA SER A 124 1.39 4.96 24.30
C SER A 124 1.57 3.63 23.57
N ASN A 125 2.78 3.34 23.08
CA ASN A 125 3.05 2.03 22.44
C ASN A 125 2.77 0.87 23.39
N ASN A 126 3.14 0.97 24.68
CA ASN A 126 2.83 -0.07 25.67
C ASN A 126 1.32 -0.30 25.77
N ARG A 127 0.53 0.77 25.86
CA ARG A 127 -0.92 0.63 25.92
C ARG A 127 -1.53 0.03 24.66
N LYS A 128 -1.00 0.38 23.49
CA LYS A 128 -1.42 -0.27 22.23
C LYS A 128 -1.11 -1.77 22.25
N ILE A 129 0.09 -2.15 22.68
CA ILE A 129 0.49 -3.56 22.76
C ILE A 129 -0.43 -4.34 23.71
N GLU A 130 -0.74 -3.80 24.89
CA GLU A 130 -1.67 -4.41 25.84
C GLU A 130 -3.04 -4.65 25.20
N VAL A 131 -3.64 -3.61 24.61
CA VAL A 131 -4.97 -3.71 23.98
C VAL A 131 -4.98 -4.73 22.84
N LEU A 132 -3.90 -4.77 22.03
CA LEU A 132 -3.80 -5.71 20.93
C LEU A 132 -3.55 -7.15 21.41
N PHE A 133 -2.80 -7.31 22.50
CA PHE A 133 -2.61 -8.61 23.13
C PHE A 133 -3.94 -9.13 23.73
N ASP A 134 -4.64 -8.29 24.47
CA ASP A 134 -5.95 -8.64 25.03
C ASP A 134 -6.93 -9.03 23.91
N TYR A 135 -6.98 -8.26 22.82
CA TYR A 135 -7.80 -8.60 21.67
C TYR A 135 -7.49 -9.99 21.11
N VAL A 136 -6.21 -10.32 20.91
CA VAL A 136 -5.79 -11.60 20.35
C VAL A 136 -6.07 -12.76 21.30
N THR A 137 -5.96 -12.55 22.61
CA THR A 137 -6.11 -13.60 23.62
C THR A 137 -7.54 -13.80 24.12
N THR A 138 -8.37 -12.75 24.08
CA THR A 138 -9.76 -12.80 24.61
C THR A 138 -10.83 -12.85 23.54
N ASN A 139 -10.48 -12.56 22.27
CA ASN A 139 -11.43 -12.65 21.18
C ASN A 139 -11.87 -14.12 21.00
N SER A 140 -13.17 -14.33 20.75
CA SER A 140 -13.81 -15.64 20.59
C SER A 140 -13.39 -16.35 19.30
N TRP A 141 -12.10 -16.41 19.03
CA TRP A 141 -11.57 -17.19 17.92
C TRP A 141 -11.52 -18.66 18.30
N ASP A 142 -12.01 -19.52 17.41
CA ASP A 142 -12.04 -20.94 17.62
C ASP A 142 -10.64 -21.54 17.42
N TYR A 143 -10.05 -22.07 18.50
CA TYR A 143 -8.74 -22.74 18.43
C TYR A 143 -8.90 -24.12 17.76
N LYS A 144 -8.55 -24.20 16.49
CA LYS A 144 -8.54 -25.47 15.75
C LYS A 144 -7.11 -25.91 15.49
N ARG A 145 -6.80 -27.13 15.87
CA ARG A 145 -5.57 -27.83 15.45
C ARG A 145 -5.71 -28.30 14.00
N THR A 146 -6.09 -27.43 13.08
CA THR A 146 -6.11 -27.78 11.66
C THR A 146 -4.70 -27.74 11.10
N TYR A 147 -4.23 -28.91 10.74
CA TYR A 147 -2.85 -29.15 10.28
C TYR A 147 -2.69 -28.98 8.76
N GLU A 148 -3.64 -28.38 8.06
CA GLU A 148 -3.57 -28.26 6.59
C GLU A 148 -2.24 -27.64 6.11
N HIS A 149 -1.66 -26.76 6.93
CA HIS A 149 -0.37 -26.13 6.66
C HIS A 149 0.78 -26.67 7.55
N MET A 150 0.55 -27.76 8.26
CA MET A 150 1.52 -28.43 9.13
C MET A 150 1.67 -29.92 8.75
N ALA A 151 1.38 -30.27 7.50
CA ALA A 151 1.66 -31.59 6.97
C ALA A 151 3.15 -31.93 7.13
N PRO A 152 3.54 -33.22 7.24
CA PRO A 152 4.93 -33.63 7.42
C PRO A 152 5.91 -33.06 6.37
N ASN A 153 5.38 -32.62 5.22
CA ASN A 153 6.13 -32.04 4.09
C ASN A 153 6.00 -30.51 4.00
N TRP A 154 5.53 -29.85 5.07
CA TRP A 154 5.43 -28.39 5.07
C TRP A 154 6.79 -27.73 4.93
N VAL A 155 6.94 -26.88 3.93
CA VAL A 155 8.12 -26.06 3.70
C VAL A 155 7.78 -24.60 4.03
N TRP A 156 8.55 -24.02 4.95
CA TRP A 156 8.43 -22.61 5.27
C TRP A 156 8.80 -21.75 4.06
N TYR A 157 7.88 -20.95 3.57
CA TYR A 157 8.09 -20.07 2.42
C TYR A 157 8.02 -18.59 2.83
N LYS A 158 8.63 -17.73 2.03
CA LYS A 158 8.57 -16.29 2.29
C LYS A 158 7.12 -15.77 2.29
N GLY A 159 6.69 -15.22 3.43
CA GLY A 159 5.33 -14.65 3.58
C GLY A 159 4.31 -15.62 4.19
N TRP A 160 4.72 -16.79 4.74
CA TRP A 160 3.82 -17.70 5.43
C TRP A 160 3.08 -17.05 6.62
N THR A 161 3.75 -16.13 7.33
CA THR A 161 3.14 -15.38 8.43
C THR A 161 1.98 -14.50 7.95
N ASP A 162 2.06 -13.95 6.74
CA ASP A 162 1.00 -13.16 6.12
C ASP A 162 -0.25 -14.01 5.87
N ASP A 163 -0.08 -15.20 5.31
CA ASP A 163 -1.19 -16.14 5.09
C ASP A 163 -1.85 -16.54 6.41
N PHE A 164 -1.05 -16.88 7.43
CA PHE A 164 -1.57 -17.27 8.73
C PHE A 164 -2.32 -16.14 9.44
N ALA A 165 -1.81 -14.91 9.35
CA ALA A 165 -2.48 -13.74 9.90
C ALA A 165 -3.80 -13.48 9.16
N TYR A 166 -3.80 -13.55 7.84
CA TYR A 166 -5.02 -13.34 7.05
C TYR A 166 -6.06 -14.44 7.32
N ASP A 167 -5.65 -15.70 7.40
CA ASP A 167 -6.53 -16.82 7.69
C ASP A 167 -7.25 -16.63 9.04
N LEU A 168 -6.52 -16.30 10.12
CA LEU A 168 -7.16 -16.09 11.42
C LEU A 168 -8.14 -14.90 11.38
N ILE A 169 -7.73 -13.77 10.81
CA ILE A 169 -8.57 -12.56 10.74
C ILE A 169 -9.83 -12.81 9.90
N SER A 170 -9.73 -13.61 8.83
CA SER A 170 -10.83 -13.81 7.88
C SER A 170 -11.78 -14.94 8.28
N THR A 171 -11.27 -15.98 8.94
CA THR A 171 -12.05 -17.18 9.27
C THR A 171 -12.44 -17.27 10.74
N GLY A 172 -11.74 -16.58 11.64
CA GLY A 172 -11.90 -16.70 13.07
C GLY A 172 -11.35 -18.01 13.66
N HIS A 173 -10.63 -18.81 12.86
CA HIS A 173 -10.11 -20.12 13.28
C HIS A 173 -8.59 -20.15 13.18
N GLY A 174 -7.92 -20.72 14.18
CA GLY A 174 -6.47 -20.80 14.12
C GLY A 174 -5.81 -21.60 15.24
N ASN A 175 -4.50 -21.67 15.15
CA ASN A 175 -3.61 -22.27 16.13
C ASN A 175 -2.59 -21.24 16.62
N CYS A 176 -1.67 -21.64 17.51
CA CYS A 176 -0.67 -20.74 18.09
C CYS A 176 0.14 -19.94 17.03
N TYR A 177 0.47 -20.53 15.90
CA TYR A 177 1.20 -19.83 14.82
C TYR A 177 0.37 -18.70 14.20
N ARG A 178 -0.93 -18.94 13.97
CA ARG A 178 -1.84 -17.92 13.43
C ARG A 178 -2.06 -16.78 14.43
N TYR A 179 -2.25 -17.09 15.71
CA TYR A 179 -2.37 -16.09 16.79
C TYR A 179 -1.11 -15.24 16.89
N SER A 180 0.08 -15.87 16.92
CA SER A 180 1.35 -15.14 16.97
C SER A 180 1.58 -14.28 15.73
N SER A 181 1.19 -14.77 14.55
CA SER A 181 1.29 -14.01 13.31
C SER A 181 0.40 -12.76 13.34
N VAL A 182 -0.86 -12.89 13.74
CA VAL A 182 -1.78 -11.73 13.87
C VAL A 182 -1.23 -10.72 14.86
N PHE A 183 -0.83 -11.17 16.06
CA PHE A 183 -0.28 -10.26 17.08
C PHE A 183 0.95 -9.51 16.57
N GLY A 184 1.90 -10.20 15.94
CA GLY A 184 3.08 -9.57 15.36
C GLY A 184 2.75 -8.48 14.33
N TYR A 185 1.80 -8.76 13.43
CA TYR A 185 1.37 -7.76 12.45
C TYR A 185 0.61 -6.58 13.06
N LEU A 186 -0.22 -6.83 14.06
CA LEU A 186 -0.95 -5.76 14.76
C LEU A 186 0.03 -4.82 15.48
N VAL A 187 1.00 -5.36 16.22
CA VAL A 187 2.03 -4.56 16.93
C VAL A 187 2.89 -3.78 15.94
N LYS A 188 3.33 -4.43 14.85
CA LYS A 188 4.11 -3.78 13.80
C LYS A 188 3.36 -2.60 13.18
N GLU A 189 2.10 -2.76 12.82
CA GLU A 189 1.30 -1.70 12.20
C GLU A 189 0.97 -0.57 13.19
N ALA A 190 0.73 -0.89 14.48
CA ALA A 190 0.34 0.08 15.49
C ALA A 190 1.51 0.91 16.05
N CYS A 191 2.70 0.31 16.15
CA CYS A 191 3.86 0.86 16.85
C CYS A 191 5.05 1.15 15.92
N GLY A 192 5.04 0.67 14.67
CA GLY A 192 6.09 0.93 13.67
C GLY A 192 7.38 0.13 13.88
N TYR A 193 7.32 -1.07 14.49
CA TYR A 193 8.48 -1.97 14.69
C TYR A 193 8.80 -2.78 13.43
#